data_b76680b5a65f4b10ca3c39a98225c2cb
#
_entry.id   b76680b5a65f4b10ca3c39a98225c2cb
#
_cell.length_a   1.000
_cell.length_b   1.000
_cell.length_c   1.000
_cell.angle_alpha   90.00
_cell.angle_beta   90.00
_cell.angle_gamma   90.00
#
_symmetry.space_group_name_H-M   'P 1'
#
loop_
_entity.id
_entity.type
_entity.pdbx_description
1 polymer ?
#
loop_
_entity_poly.entity_id
_entity_poly.type
_entity_poly.pdbx_seq_one_letter_code
_entity_poly.pdbx_strand_id
1 'polypeptide(L)'
;IRFGLEATADVSARTLVADGEGTRFVLVTPDGEADVALALPGRHNVLNALAAASLALGAGASLDAIRDGLEAARSVAGRLVTHRLANGATLIDDSYNANPGSLNAAIDTLAAAGGSNWLVLGDMRELGVDAEALHAEAGRRAKAAGIARLFTLGPLSAASARAFGEGAVHFETHDALADALRDALTADVRVLVKGSRGSAMDKVVRALLPPTGDAIHAA
;
A
#
# COMPACT_ATOMS: atom_id res chain seq x y z
N ILE A 1 -22.22 -4.91 -15.66
CA ILE A 1 -22.13 -5.52 -14.31
C ILE A 1 -21.59 -4.45 -13.38
N ARG A 2 -22.34 -4.09 -12.34
CA ARG A 2 -21.92 -3.16 -11.31
C ARG A 2 -21.30 -3.96 -10.17
N PHE A 3 -20.23 -3.47 -9.59
CA PHE A 3 -19.62 -4.08 -8.41
C PHE A 3 -19.42 -3.08 -7.29
N GLY A 4 -19.43 -3.57 -6.06
CA GLY A 4 -19.22 -2.73 -4.88
C GLY A 4 -19.60 -3.45 -3.60
N LEU A 5 -19.38 -2.78 -2.48
CA LEU A 5 -19.77 -3.29 -1.17
C LEU A 5 -21.19 -2.84 -0.77
N GLU A 6 -21.89 -2.17 -1.68
CA GLU A 6 -23.25 -1.72 -1.50
C GLU A 6 -24.24 -2.79 -1.96
N ALA A 7 -25.36 -2.92 -1.26
CA ALA A 7 -26.37 -3.96 -1.52
C ALA A 7 -27.02 -3.88 -2.92
N THR A 8 -26.85 -2.78 -3.64
CA THR A 8 -27.41 -2.57 -4.99
C THR A 8 -26.47 -3.00 -6.12
N ALA A 9 -25.26 -3.49 -5.81
CA ALA A 9 -24.31 -3.96 -6.81
C ALA A 9 -24.68 -5.38 -7.28
N ASP A 10 -24.42 -5.67 -8.56
CA ASP A 10 -24.66 -7.00 -9.15
C ASP A 10 -23.63 -8.01 -8.62
N VAL A 11 -22.39 -7.55 -8.35
CA VAL A 11 -21.33 -8.32 -7.69
C VAL A 11 -20.93 -7.59 -6.42
N SER A 12 -21.06 -8.25 -5.29
CA SER A 12 -20.81 -7.65 -3.98
C SER A 12 -20.14 -8.63 -3.01
N ALA A 13 -19.81 -8.14 -1.82
CA ALA A 13 -19.29 -8.98 -0.74
C ALA A 13 -20.02 -8.71 0.56
N ARG A 14 -20.21 -9.77 1.34
CA ARG A 14 -20.75 -9.68 2.70
C ARG A 14 -19.87 -10.48 3.67
N THR A 15 -20.07 -10.27 4.97
CA THR A 15 -19.36 -11.01 6.03
C THR A 15 -17.84 -10.87 5.91
N LEU A 16 -17.34 -9.62 5.81
CA LEU A 16 -15.91 -9.35 5.69
C LEU A 16 -15.23 -9.57 7.04
N VAL A 17 -14.29 -10.51 7.09
CA VAL A 17 -13.47 -10.83 8.27
C VAL A 17 -12.00 -10.74 7.89
N ALA A 18 -11.27 -9.80 8.53
CA ALA A 18 -9.82 -9.71 8.40
C ALA A 18 -9.15 -10.68 9.39
N ASP A 19 -8.15 -11.46 8.93
CA ASP A 19 -7.39 -12.42 9.74
C ASP A 19 -5.90 -12.08 9.89
N GLY A 20 -5.52 -10.84 9.51
CA GLY A 20 -4.14 -10.34 9.60
C GLY A 20 -3.29 -10.63 8.36
N GLU A 21 -3.49 -11.73 7.68
CA GLU A 21 -2.78 -12.10 6.45
C GLU A 21 -3.64 -11.93 5.20
N GLY A 22 -4.97 -11.84 5.39
CA GLY A 22 -5.91 -11.72 4.30
C GLY A 22 -7.27 -11.20 4.71
N THR A 23 -8.26 -11.43 3.86
CA THR A 23 -9.67 -11.09 4.13
C THR A 23 -10.55 -12.23 3.63
N ARG A 24 -11.38 -12.79 4.51
CA ARG A 24 -12.43 -13.77 4.14
C ARG A 24 -13.73 -13.01 3.94
N PHE A 25 -14.47 -13.39 2.93
CA PHE A 25 -15.79 -12.82 2.64
C PHE A 25 -16.63 -13.77 1.80
N VAL A 26 -17.95 -13.55 1.82
CA VAL A 26 -18.86 -14.21 0.90
C VAL A 26 -18.98 -13.35 -0.35
N LEU A 27 -18.52 -13.84 -1.50
CA LEU A 27 -18.74 -13.24 -2.81
C LEU A 27 -20.18 -13.54 -3.23
N VAL A 28 -20.91 -12.47 -3.59
CA VAL A 28 -22.30 -12.55 -4.07
C VAL A 28 -22.34 -12.12 -5.52
N THR A 29 -22.89 -12.96 -6.40
CA THR A 29 -23.01 -12.70 -7.84
C THR A 29 -24.40 -13.12 -8.33
N PRO A 30 -24.83 -12.71 -9.54
CA PRO A 30 -26.05 -13.20 -10.15
C PRO A 30 -26.13 -14.74 -10.32
N ASP A 31 -24.95 -15.39 -10.42
CA ASP A 31 -24.86 -16.84 -10.61
C ASP A 31 -24.81 -17.63 -9.30
N GLY A 32 -24.80 -16.94 -8.15
CA GLY A 32 -24.77 -17.54 -6.82
C GLY A 32 -23.75 -16.90 -5.88
N GLU A 33 -23.45 -17.62 -4.81
CA GLU A 33 -22.56 -17.18 -3.75
C GLU A 33 -21.39 -18.16 -3.57
N ALA A 34 -20.22 -17.63 -3.19
CA ALA A 34 -19.05 -18.44 -2.84
C ALA A 34 -18.29 -17.82 -1.66
N ASP A 35 -17.82 -18.68 -0.74
CA ASP A 35 -16.85 -18.27 0.27
C ASP A 35 -15.48 -18.07 -0.39
N VAL A 36 -14.83 -16.92 -0.12
CA VAL A 36 -13.53 -16.57 -0.68
C VAL A 36 -12.56 -16.24 0.45
N ALA A 37 -11.40 -16.91 0.45
CA ALA A 37 -10.27 -16.61 1.31
C ALA A 37 -9.19 -15.85 0.51
N LEU A 38 -9.33 -14.55 0.44
CA LEU A 38 -8.41 -13.68 -0.31
C LEU A 38 -7.13 -13.44 0.52
N ALA A 39 -5.97 -13.90 0.04
CA ALA A 39 -4.67 -13.70 0.69
C ALA A 39 -4.12 -12.26 0.52
N LEU A 40 -5.01 -11.28 0.54
CA LEU A 40 -4.73 -9.84 0.41
C LEU A 40 -5.53 -9.10 1.49
N PRO A 41 -4.88 -8.44 2.45
CA PRO A 41 -5.59 -7.75 3.51
C PRO A 41 -6.21 -6.43 3.05
N GLY A 42 -7.32 -6.07 3.69
CA GLY A 42 -7.92 -4.75 3.58
C GLY A 42 -9.09 -4.63 2.59
N ARG A 43 -10.01 -3.74 2.95
CA ARG A 43 -11.27 -3.50 2.22
C ARG A 43 -11.06 -3.11 0.75
N HIS A 44 -9.98 -2.40 0.43
CA HIS A 44 -9.64 -2.03 -0.94
C HIS A 44 -9.29 -3.23 -1.81
N ASN A 45 -8.66 -4.28 -1.24
CA ASN A 45 -8.39 -5.52 -1.96
C ASN A 45 -9.65 -6.34 -2.20
N VAL A 46 -10.63 -6.28 -1.29
CA VAL A 46 -11.95 -6.85 -1.56
C VAL A 46 -12.62 -6.13 -2.72
N LEU A 47 -12.58 -4.79 -2.79
CA LEU A 47 -13.09 -4.04 -3.95
C LEU A 47 -12.38 -4.42 -5.26
N ASN A 48 -11.07 -4.60 -5.24
CA ASN A 48 -10.31 -5.08 -6.40
C ASN A 48 -10.73 -6.50 -6.80
N ALA A 49 -10.97 -7.38 -5.83
CA ALA A 49 -11.48 -8.73 -6.07
C ALA A 49 -12.88 -8.71 -6.70
N LEU A 50 -13.78 -7.83 -6.22
CA LEU A 50 -15.11 -7.67 -6.82
C LEU A 50 -15.03 -7.15 -8.26
N ALA A 51 -14.12 -6.21 -8.55
CA ALA A 51 -13.86 -5.74 -9.91
C ALA A 51 -13.38 -6.89 -10.82
N ALA A 52 -12.40 -7.67 -10.34
CA ALA A 52 -11.88 -8.83 -11.08
C ALA A 52 -12.97 -9.89 -11.30
N ALA A 53 -13.78 -10.20 -10.28
CA ALA A 53 -14.90 -11.12 -10.38
C ALA A 53 -15.94 -10.66 -11.42
N SER A 54 -16.25 -9.35 -11.43
CA SER A 54 -17.19 -8.77 -12.40
C SER A 54 -16.71 -8.88 -13.84
N LEU A 55 -15.41 -8.66 -14.08
CA LEU A 55 -14.80 -8.81 -15.41
C LEU A 55 -14.80 -10.29 -15.83
N ALA A 56 -14.43 -11.20 -14.93
CA ALA A 56 -14.39 -12.62 -15.20
C ALA A 56 -15.80 -13.19 -15.49
N LEU A 57 -16.79 -12.77 -14.69
CA LEU A 57 -18.21 -13.13 -14.90
C LEU A 57 -18.70 -12.61 -16.27
N GLY A 58 -18.38 -11.36 -16.62
CA GLY A 58 -18.70 -10.78 -17.92
C GLY A 58 -18.01 -11.50 -19.10
N ALA A 59 -16.90 -12.16 -18.86
CA ALA A 59 -16.18 -13.01 -19.83
C ALA A 59 -16.69 -14.47 -19.83
N GLY A 60 -17.68 -14.83 -19.00
CA GLY A 60 -18.29 -16.17 -18.97
C GLY A 60 -17.56 -17.16 -18.07
N ALA A 61 -16.72 -16.72 -17.14
CA ALA A 61 -16.09 -17.62 -16.16
C ALA A 61 -17.14 -18.15 -15.16
N SER A 62 -17.01 -19.41 -14.76
CA SER A 62 -17.85 -20.00 -13.72
C SER A 62 -17.51 -19.43 -12.34
N LEU A 63 -18.46 -19.49 -11.40
CA LEU A 63 -18.27 -19.00 -10.03
C LEU A 63 -17.11 -19.72 -9.33
N ASP A 64 -16.94 -21.02 -9.54
CA ASP A 64 -15.82 -21.80 -8.99
C ASP A 64 -14.47 -21.32 -9.55
N ALA A 65 -14.38 -21.05 -10.86
CA ALA A 65 -13.14 -20.54 -11.47
C ALA A 65 -12.80 -19.14 -10.94
N ILE A 66 -13.81 -18.31 -10.70
CA ILE A 66 -13.64 -16.98 -10.10
C ILE A 66 -13.13 -17.11 -8.67
N ARG A 67 -13.75 -17.93 -7.83
CA ARG A 67 -13.28 -18.19 -6.47
C ARG A 67 -11.84 -18.67 -6.45
N ASP A 68 -11.52 -19.70 -7.22
CA ASP A 68 -10.18 -20.30 -7.25
C ASP A 68 -9.12 -19.29 -7.72
N GLY A 69 -9.46 -18.45 -8.70
CA GLY A 69 -8.59 -17.35 -9.18
C GLY A 69 -8.36 -16.27 -8.13
N LEU A 70 -9.38 -15.90 -7.36
CA LEU A 70 -9.27 -14.94 -6.27
C LEU A 70 -8.43 -15.50 -5.11
N GLU A 71 -8.61 -16.75 -4.74
CA GLU A 71 -7.84 -17.43 -3.67
C GLU A 71 -6.38 -17.67 -4.07
N ALA A 72 -6.12 -17.82 -5.38
CA ALA A 72 -4.76 -17.90 -5.91
C ALA A 72 -4.04 -16.55 -5.99
N ALA A 73 -4.75 -15.42 -5.86
CA ALA A 73 -4.15 -14.09 -5.92
C ALA A 73 -3.13 -13.88 -4.78
N ARG A 74 -2.00 -13.29 -5.11
CA ARG A 74 -0.93 -12.97 -4.15
C ARG A 74 -0.58 -11.49 -4.24
N SER A 75 0.02 -10.97 -3.18
CA SER A 75 0.53 -9.61 -3.15
C SER A 75 1.53 -9.39 -4.29
N VAL A 76 1.37 -8.28 -5.01
CA VAL A 76 2.35 -7.81 -5.96
C VAL A 76 3.41 -7.03 -5.19
N ALA A 77 4.69 -7.25 -5.47
CA ALA A 77 5.78 -6.48 -4.87
C ALA A 77 5.51 -4.97 -4.96
N GLY A 78 5.72 -4.25 -3.88
CA GLY A 78 5.43 -2.83 -3.80
C GLY A 78 3.96 -2.45 -3.61
N ARG A 79 3.09 -3.39 -3.25
CA ARG A 79 1.67 -3.14 -2.94
C ARG A 79 1.30 -3.64 -1.55
N LEU A 80 1.52 -2.77 -0.56
CA LEU A 80 1.22 -3.00 0.87
C LEU A 80 1.84 -4.30 1.42
N VAL A 81 3.01 -4.67 0.92
CA VAL A 81 3.75 -5.84 1.44
C VAL A 81 4.41 -5.47 2.76
N THR A 82 4.13 -6.23 3.80
CA THR A 82 4.67 -5.98 5.14
C THR A 82 5.91 -6.86 5.38
N HIS A 83 6.99 -6.23 5.86
CA HIS A 83 8.23 -6.88 6.23
C HIS A 83 8.59 -6.55 7.69
N ARG A 84 9.10 -7.54 8.41
CA ARG A 84 9.70 -7.33 9.73
C ARG A 84 11.20 -7.13 9.55
N LEU A 85 11.73 -5.97 9.94
CA LEU A 85 13.15 -5.68 9.86
C LEU A 85 13.92 -6.34 11.03
N ALA A 86 15.23 -6.51 10.86
CA ALA A 86 16.09 -7.15 11.87
C ALA A 86 16.09 -6.41 13.22
N ASN A 87 15.93 -5.08 13.21
CA ASN A 87 15.81 -4.25 14.41
C ASN A 87 14.43 -4.27 15.06
N GLY A 88 13.48 -5.03 14.49
CA GLY A 88 12.12 -5.15 14.99
C GLY A 88 11.13 -4.12 14.43
N ALA A 89 11.54 -3.15 13.61
CA ALA A 89 10.62 -2.24 12.92
C ALA A 89 9.74 -2.97 11.91
N THR A 90 8.57 -2.40 11.63
CA THR A 90 7.68 -2.88 10.57
C THR A 90 7.81 -1.98 9.35
N LEU A 91 8.27 -2.54 8.22
CA LEU A 91 8.34 -1.87 6.93
C LEU A 91 7.13 -2.29 6.07
N ILE A 92 6.37 -1.31 5.58
CA ILE A 92 5.27 -1.53 4.64
C ILE A 92 5.72 -1.02 3.28
N ASP A 93 5.92 -1.94 2.36
CA ASP A 93 6.29 -1.65 0.97
C ASP A 93 5.04 -1.39 0.12
N ASP A 94 4.76 -0.13 -0.18
CA ASP A 94 3.73 0.33 -1.11
C ASP A 94 4.36 1.20 -2.23
N SER A 95 5.56 0.81 -2.63
CA SER A 95 6.45 1.58 -3.50
C SER A 95 6.14 1.47 -4.99
N TYR A 96 5.19 0.62 -5.40
CA TYR A 96 4.90 0.37 -6.82
C TYR A 96 4.40 1.62 -7.55
N ASN A 97 3.45 2.33 -6.97
CA ASN A 97 2.89 3.56 -7.53
C ASN A 97 2.23 4.43 -6.46
N ALA A 98 2.09 5.73 -6.74
CA ALA A 98 1.39 6.69 -5.90
C ALA A 98 0.56 7.66 -6.72
N ASN A 99 -0.64 7.94 -6.23
CA ASN A 99 -1.47 9.07 -6.59
C ASN A 99 -2.14 9.62 -5.32
N PRO A 100 -2.75 10.82 -5.34
CA PRO A 100 -3.34 11.42 -4.13
C PRO A 100 -4.36 10.53 -3.42
N GLY A 101 -5.23 9.84 -4.16
CA GLY A 101 -6.26 8.96 -3.59
C GLY A 101 -5.65 7.75 -2.86
N SER A 102 -4.70 7.05 -3.51
CA SER A 102 -4.03 5.90 -2.92
C SER A 102 -3.12 6.28 -1.76
N LEU A 103 -2.50 7.47 -1.80
CA LEU A 103 -1.69 7.99 -0.70
C LEU A 103 -2.55 8.33 0.51
N ASN A 104 -3.72 8.96 0.31
CA ASN A 104 -4.66 9.26 1.39
C ASN A 104 -5.12 7.98 2.10
N ALA A 105 -5.49 6.95 1.34
CA ALA A 105 -5.87 5.65 1.91
C ALA A 105 -4.73 4.99 2.70
N ALA A 106 -3.48 5.11 2.21
CA ALA A 106 -2.30 4.60 2.90
C ALA A 106 -2.03 5.36 4.21
N ILE A 107 -2.16 6.69 4.23
CA ILE A 107 -2.02 7.52 5.43
C ILE A 107 -3.09 7.12 6.47
N ASP A 108 -4.35 6.96 6.06
CA ASP A 108 -5.43 6.59 6.97
C ASP A 108 -5.20 5.20 7.58
N THR A 109 -4.77 4.23 6.77
CA THR A 109 -4.44 2.88 7.22
C THR A 109 -3.27 2.89 8.20
N LEU A 110 -2.23 3.67 7.89
CA LEU A 110 -1.04 3.79 8.73
C LEU A 110 -1.38 4.45 10.07
N ALA A 111 -2.16 5.53 10.06
CA ALA A 111 -2.60 6.25 11.26
C ALA A 111 -3.48 5.38 12.18
N ALA A 112 -4.38 4.58 11.61
CA ALA A 112 -5.28 3.69 12.36
C ALA A 112 -4.55 2.55 13.08
N ALA A 113 -3.33 2.22 12.66
CA ALA A 113 -2.58 1.09 13.21
C ALA A 113 -1.97 1.35 14.61
N GLY A 114 -2.00 2.60 15.10
CA GLY A 114 -1.40 3.01 16.37
C GLY A 114 0.14 2.92 16.39
N GLY A 115 0.76 3.38 17.46
CA GLY A 115 2.22 3.37 17.61
C GLY A 115 2.93 4.52 16.87
N SER A 116 4.25 4.39 16.69
CA SER A 116 5.07 5.37 15.98
C SER A 116 5.02 5.13 14.48
N ASN A 117 4.20 5.91 13.76
CA ASN A 117 3.97 5.77 12.33
C ASN A 117 4.76 6.79 11.54
N TRP A 118 5.57 6.31 10.58
CA TRP A 118 6.39 7.14 9.70
C TRP A 118 6.01 6.92 8.24
N LEU A 119 6.05 8.01 7.46
CA LEU A 119 5.78 7.95 6.03
C LEU A 119 7.05 8.33 5.26
N VAL A 120 7.39 7.52 4.26
CA VAL A 120 8.44 7.79 3.27
C VAL A 120 7.75 8.00 1.93
N LEU A 121 7.86 9.19 1.38
CA LEU A 121 7.13 9.61 0.18
C LEU A 121 8.08 10.06 -0.93
N GLY A 122 8.06 9.33 -2.04
CA GLY A 122 8.62 9.78 -3.32
C GLY A 122 7.63 10.65 -4.10
N ASP A 123 8.10 11.24 -5.19
CA ASP A 123 7.23 12.04 -6.04
C ASP A 123 6.02 11.25 -6.55
N MET A 124 4.86 11.91 -6.57
CA MET A 124 3.70 11.50 -7.34
C MET A 124 3.77 12.18 -8.71
N ARG A 125 3.80 11.38 -9.78
CA ARG A 125 3.88 11.87 -11.16
C ARG A 125 2.51 11.95 -11.82
N GLU A 126 2.47 12.57 -12.99
CA GLU A 126 1.25 12.68 -13.83
C GLU A 126 0.11 13.48 -13.18
N LEU A 127 0.44 14.42 -12.28
CA LEU A 127 -0.53 15.26 -11.58
C LEU A 127 -0.78 16.62 -12.29
N GLY A 128 -0.13 16.88 -13.43
CA GLY A 128 -0.30 18.12 -14.17
C GLY A 128 0.20 19.37 -13.41
N VAL A 129 -0.46 20.48 -13.64
CA VAL A 129 -0.06 21.79 -13.08
C VAL A 129 -0.20 21.88 -11.56
N ASP A 130 -1.04 21.09 -10.96
CA ASP A 130 -1.32 21.10 -9.52
C ASP A 130 -0.37 20.19 -8.71
N ALA A 131 0.65 19.63 -9.35
CA ALA A 131 1.52 18.63 -8.73
C ALA A 131 2.13 19.10 -7.39
N GLU A 132 2.67 20.32 -7.33
CA GLU A 132 3.26 20.87 -6.09
C GLU A 132 2.19 21.08 -5.01
N ALA A 133 1.03 21.60 -5.37
CA ALA A 133 -0.09 21.84 -4.43
C ALA A 133 -0.62 20.52 -3.84
N LEU A 134 -0.74 19.48 -4.65
CA LEU A 134 -1.17 18.14 -4.22
C LEU A 134 -0.13 17.46 -3.30
N HIS A 135 1.17 17.68 -3.54
CA HIS A 135 2.21 17.23 -2.63
C HIS A 135 2.16 17.98 -1.29
N ALA A 136 1.98 19.30 -1.32
CA ALA A 136 1.83 20.08 -0.10
C ALA A 136 0.60 19.63 0.70
N GLU A 137 -0.51 19.32 0.04
CA GLU A 137 -1.71 18.77 0.68
C GLU A 137 -1.44 17.42 1.34
N ALA A 138 -0.72 16.53 0.67
CA ALA A 138 -0.30 15.24 1.23
C ALA A 138 0.51 15.42 2.52
N GLY A 139 1.42 16.40 2.57
CA GLY A 139 2.19 16.73 3.77
C GLY A 139 1.30 17.21 4.92
N ARG A 140 0.38 18.14 4.66
CA ARG A 140 -0.59 18.61 5.67
C ARG A 140 -1.47 17.48 6.19
N ARG A 141 -1.98 16.63 5.29
CA ARG A 141 -2.81 15.48 5.64
C ARG A 141 -2.06 14.49 6.51
N ALA A 142 -0.83 14.14 6.16
CA ALA A 142 0.00 13.25 6.97
C ALA A 142 0.21 13.80 8.38
N LYS A 143 0.49 15.10 8.52
CA LYS A 143 0.63 15.77 9.82
C LYS A 143 -0.68 15.73 10.62
N ALA A 144 -1.80 16.07 9.99
CA ALA A 144 -3.11 16.06 10.62
C ALA A 144 -3.56 14.64 11.03
N ALA A 145 -3.15 13.60 10.32
CA ALA A 145 -3.41 12.21 10.65
C ALA A 145 -2.52 11.67 11.79
N GLY A 146 -1.61 12.47 12.33
CA GLY A 146 -0.74 12.06 13.45
C GLY A 146 0.47 11.23 13.02
N ILE A 147 0.88 11.29 11.74
CA ILE A 147 2.15 10.69 11.31
C ILE A 147 3.28 11.40 12.04
N ALA A 148 4.13 10.62 12.72
CA ALA A 148 5.17 11.16 13.60
C ALA A 148 6.34 11.77 12.81
N ARG A 149 6.74 11.13 11.70
CA ARG A 149 7.83 11.61 10.82
C ARG A 149 7.48 11.42 9.35
N LEU A 150 7.92 12.38 8.54
CA LEU A 150 7.82 12.34 7.08
C LEU A 150 9.22 12.44 6.46
N PHE A 151 9.58 11.46 5.67
CA PHE A 151 10.79 11.46 4.85
C PHE A 151 10.40 11.59 3.39
N THR A 152 10.99 12.52 2.66
CA THR A 152 10.62 12.74 1.26
C THR A 152 11.81 12.68 0.33
N LEU A 153 11.58 12.23 -0.91
CA LEU A 153 12.58 12.12 -1.95
C LEU A 153 12.03 12.60 -3.29
N GLY A 154 12.71 13.54 -3.92
CA GLY A 154 12.36 14.07 -5.22
C GLY A 154 11.85 15.52 -5.18
N PRO A 155 11.95 16.24 -6.30
CA PRO A 155 11.72 17.69 -6.35
C PRO A 155 10.29 18.10 -5.97
N LEU A 156 9.28 17.30 -6.30
CA LEU A 156 7.88 17.61 -5.99
C LEU A 156 7.55 17.30 -4.53
N SER A 157 8.06 16.20 -4.00
CA SER A 157 7.80 15.78 -2.62
C SER A 157 8.47 16.66 -1.57
N ALA A 158 9.41 17.54 -1.97
CA ALA A 158 9.90 18.61 -1.12
C ALA A 158 8.77 19.53 -0.61
N ALA A 159 7.72 19.74 -1.40
CA ALA A 159 6.53 20.48 -0.98
C ALA A 159 5.78 19.77 0.16
N SER A 160 5.74 18.44 0.17
CA SER A 160 5.17 17.67 1.27
C SER A 160 5.95 17.87 2.57
N ALA A 161 7.29 17.84 2.51
CA ALA A 161 8.13 18.06 3.68
C ALA A 161 7.94 19.48 4.25
N ARG A 162 7.93 20.50 3.38
CA ARG A 162 7.67 21.90 3.81
C ARG A 162 6.31 22.05 4.49
N ALA A 163 5.28 21.43 3.92
CA ALA A 163 3.91 21.52 4.42
C ALA A 163 3.66 20.71 5.69
N PHE A 164 4.38 19.63 5.88
CA PHE A 164 4.36 18.81 7.12
C PHE A 164 5.03 19.56 8.29
N GLY A 165 6.12 20.29 8.01
CA GLY A 165 6.86 21.07 8.99
C GLY A 165 7.75 20.21 9.89
N GLU A 166 7.72 20.47 11.20
CA GLU A 166 8.55 19.77 12.18
C GLU A 166 8.31 18.24 12.13
N GLY A 167 9.40 17.49 12.08
CA GLY A 167 9.40 16.03 11.92
C GLY A 167 9.52 15.56 10.49
N ALA A 168 9.59 16.48 9.51
CA ALA A 168 9.88 16.16 8.12
C ALA A 168 11.36 16.34 7.77
N VAL A 169 11.87 15.46 6.91
CA VAL A 169 13.21 15.56 6.32
C VAL A 169 13.12 15.26 4.82
N HIS A 170 13.75 16.11 4.02
CA HIS A 170 13.83 15.93 2.57
C HIS A 170 15.21 15.46 2.14
N PHE A 171 15.25 14.56 1.16
CA PHE A 171 16.46 13.94 0.61
C PHE A 171 16.50 14.09 -0.92
N GLU A 172 17.71 14.11 -1.45
CA GLU A 172 17.95 14.18 -2.90
C GLU A 172 18.31 12.80 -3.49
N THR A 173 18.75 11.84 -2.65
CA THR A 173 19.18 10.52 -3.10
C THR A 173 18.52 9.41 -2.29
N HIS A 174 18.32 8.25 -2.95
CA HIS A 174 17.78 7.05 -2.30
C HIS A 174 18.70 6.54 -1.18
N ASP A 175 20.02 6.61 -1.41
CA ASP A 175 21.02 6.09 -0.47
C ASP A 175 21.01 6.92 0.82
N ALA A 176 21.06 8.26 0.73
CA ALA A 176 20.99 9.12 1.90
C ALA A 176 19.69 8.93 2.70
N LEU A 177 18.56 8.76 2.00
CA LEU A 177 17.28 8.47 2.64
C LEU A 177 17.30 7.10 3.34
N ALA A 178 17.82 6.06 2.68
CA ALA A 178 17.90 4.72 3.25
C ALA A 178 18.84 4.68 4.47
N ASP A 179 19.97 5.36 4.42
CA ASP A 179 20.91 5.45 5.54
C ASP A 179 20.25 6.15 6.74
N ALA A 180 19.61 7.29 6.53
CA ALA A 180 18.90 8.01 7.58
C ALA A 180 17.76 7.17 8.21
N LEU A 181 17.06 6.35 7.43
CA LEU A 181 16.05 5.42 7.94
C LEU A 181 16.69 4.29 8.75
N ARG A 182 17.80 3.72 8.28
CA ARG A 182 18.53 2.64 8.95
C ARG A 182 19.00 3.05 10.35
N ASP A 183 19.50 4.29 10.46
CA ASP A 183 19.99 4.84 11.71
C ASP A 183 18.87 5.22 12.70
N ALA A 184 17.70 5.60 12.19
CA ALA A 184 16.62 6.13 13.00
C ALA A 184 15.53 5.11 13.38
N LEU A 185 15.37 4.02 12.60
CA LEU A 185 14.30 3.03 12.83
C LEU A 185 14.52 2.21 14.10
N THR A 186 13.52 2.17 14.96
CA THR A 186 13.45 1.38 16.19
C THR A 186 12.32 0.35 16.12
N ALA A 187 12.32 -0.62 17.02
CA ALA A 187 11.39 -1.77 16.99
C ALA A 187 9.90 -1.40 17.07
N ASP A 188 9.59 -0.24 17.64
CA ASP A 188 8.23 0.30 17.80
C ASP A 188 7.72 1.08 16.57
N VAL A 189 8.61 1.33 15.58
CA VAL A 189 8.29 2.11 14.39
C VAL A 189 7.62 1.24 13.33
N ARG A 190 6.57 1.79 12.75
CA ARG A 190 5.97 1.33 11.51
C ARG A 190 6.23 2.37 10.42
N VAL A 191 6.97 2.00 9.37
CA VAL A 191 7.31 2.89 8.25
C VAL A 191 6.67 2.39 6.96
N LEU A 192 5.93 3.27 6.27
CA LEU A 192 5.34 3.00 4.97
C LEU A 192 6.13 3.74 3.89
N VAL A 193 6.56 3.02 2.85
CA VAL A 193 7.29 3.57 1.71
C VAL A 193 6.38 3.60 0.49
N LYS A 194 6.16 4.79 -0.08
CA LYS A 194 5.28 4.99 -1.23
C LYS A 194 5.85 6.04 -2.18
N GLY A 195 5.56 5.89 -3.48
CA GLY A 195 5.91 6.85 -4.52
C GLY A 195 5.46 6.38 -5.89
N SER A 196 5.41 7.25 -6.88
CA SER A 196 5.16 6.85 -8.26
C SER A 196 6.25 5.91 -8.77
N ARG A 197 5.92 5.08 -9.76
CA ARG A 197 6.87 4.14 -10.38
C ARG A 197 8.20 4.82 -10.76
N GLY A 198 8.13 6.01 -11.32
CA GLY A 198 9.31 6.77 -11.72
C GLY A 198 10.14 7.37 -10.59
N SER A 199 9.66 7.38 -9.33
CA SER A 199 10.46 7.79 -8.17
C SER A 199 11.28 6.63 -7.60
N ALA A 200 11.08 5.41 -8.09
CA ALA A 200 11.87 4.21 -7.79
C ALA A 200 12.07 3.97 -6.28
N MET A 201 11.00 4.15 -5.50
CA MET A 201 11.05 4.01 -4.03
C MET A 201 11.30 2.57 -3.57
N ASP A 202 11.13 1.58 -4.45
CA ASP A 202 11.56 0.20 -4.25
C ASP A 202 13.05 0.05 -3.96
N LYS A 203 13.89 1.02 -4.38
CA LYS A 203 15.32 1.06 -4.02
C LYS A 203 15.52 1.28 -2.52
N VAL A 204 14.72 2.17 -1.91
CA VAL A 204 14.75 2.41 -0.46
C VAL A 204 14.30 1.16 0.28
N VAL A 205 13.23 0.52 -0.17
CA VAL A 205 12.75 -0.75 0.41
C VAL A 205 13.84 -1.82 0.38
N ARG A 206 14.44 -2.05 -0.79
CA ARG A 206 15.53 -3.03 -0.93
C ARG A 206 16.74 -2.73 -0.07
N ALA A 207 17.09 -1.46 0.11
CA ALA A 207 18.21 -1.06 0.96
C ALA A 207 17.98 -1.31 2.46
N LEU A 208 16.71 -1.35 2.90
CA LEU A 208 16.32 -1.63 4.29
C LEU A 208 16.16 -3.14 4.56
N LEU A 209 15.89 -3.93 3.54
CA LEU A 209 15.77 -5.38 3.67
C LEU A 209 17.16 -6.03 3.73
N PRO A 210 17.31 -7.20 4.42
CA PRO A 210 18.54 -7.96 4.34
C PRO A 210 18.81 -8.33 2.87
N PRO A 211 20.08 -8.38 2.45
CA PRO A 211 20.41 -8.87 1.12
C PRO A 211 19.76 -10.24 0.94
N THR A 212 18.96 -10.40 -0.11
CA THR A 212 18.43 -11.71 -0.51
C THR A 212 19.64 -12.59 -0.78
N GLY A 213 19.95 -13.47 0.17
CA GLY A 213 20.96 -14.50 -0.05
C GLY A 213 20.55 -15.29 -1.29
N ASP A 214 21.47 -15.42 -2.24
CA ASP A 214 21.35 -16.40 -3.30
C ASP A 214 20.95 -17.72 -2.64
N ALA A 215 19.80 -18.25 -3.06
CA ALA A 215 19.43 -19.60 -2.69
C ALA A 215 20.61 -20.48 -3.09
N ILE A 216 21.38 -20.91 -2.09
CA ILE A 216 22.40 -21.92 -2.26
C ILE A 216 21.66 -23.12 -2.84
N HIS A 217 21.82 -23.35 -4.13
CA HIS A 217 21.54 -24.65 -4.72
C HIS A 217 22.50 -25.64 -4.04
N ALA A 218 22.05 -26.24 -2.95
CA ALA A 218 22.66 -27.46 -2.44
C ALA A 218 22.27 -28.57 -3.40
N ALA A 219 23.27 -29.11 -4.06
CA ALA A 219 23.25 -30.30 -4.90
C ALA A 219 22.71 -31.52 -4.15
#